data_d63caa9f13119e986f6b7c78d7998d9d
#
_entry.id   d63caa9f13119e986f6b7c78d7998d9d
#
_cell.length_a   1.000
_cell.length_b   1.000
_cell.length_c   1.000
_cell.angle_alpha   90.00
_cell.angle_beta   90.00
_cell.angle_gamma   90.00
#
_symmetry.space_group_name_H-M   'P 1'
#
loop_
_entity.id
_entity.type
_entity.pdbx_description
1 polymer ?
#
loop_
_entity_poly.entity_id
_entity_poly.type
_entity_poly.pdbx_seq_one_letter_code
_entity_poly.pdbx_strand_id
1 'polypeptide(L)'
;STQVIQRDRHAAYFTALAVTAGTIERLCVELRHLQRTEVREVEEGFGKGQKGSSAMPHKKNPISAENMTGLSRLIRTNALAALENQALWHERDISHSSVERVIMPDSTILTDYVLHRLCRLLEGLRIMPENMAHNMECSFGLYFSQRVLTALIETGIPRQEAYVMVQRNAMKSWETRQPFPELIKADPEINSRLSEETFAGLFDPQFYLRHEGDILKRVFEE
;
A
#
# COMPACT_ATOMS: atom_id res chain seq x y z
N SER A 1 14.81 -41.65 12.79
CA SER A 1 13.77 -40.98 12.01
C SER A 1 12.40 -41.42 12.48
N THR A 2 11.47 -40.48 12.58
CA THR A 2 10.10 -40.77 12.96
C THR A 2 9.32 -41.28 11.75
N GLN A 3 8.50 -42.33 11.95
CA GLN A 3 7.61 -42.83 10.90
C GLN A 3 6.54 -41.79 10.48
N VAL A 4 6.11 -40.98 11.44
CA VAL A 4 5.12 -39.90 11.21
C VAL A 4 5.78 -38.56 11.52
N ILE A 5 5.81 -37.67 10.53
CA ILE A 5 6.31 -36.30 10.70
C ILE A 5 5.26 -35.48 11.43
N GLN A 6 5.68 -34.71 12.42
CA GLN A 6 4.80 -33.79 13.14
C GLN A 6 4.25 -32.71 12.19
N ARG A 7 2.95 -32.43 12.31
CA ARG A 7 2.24 -31.51 11.39
C ARG A 7 2.44 -30.03 11.70
N ASP A 8 3.06 -29.71 12.85
CA ASP A 8 3.50 -28.36 13.15
C ASP A 8 4.44 -27.77 12.09
N ARG A 9 5.33 -28.61 11.51
CA ARG A 9 6.21 -28.21 10.41
C ARG A 9 5.44 -27.87 9.14
N HIS A 10 4.42 -28.68 8.80
CA HIS A 10 3.54 -28.37 7.68
C HIS A 10 2.72 -27.12 7.96
N ALA A 11 2.17 -26.97 9.17
CA ALA A 11 1.44 -25.79 9.57
C ALA A 11 2.30 -24.51 9.47
N ALA A 12 3.56 -24.56 9.92
CA ALA A 12 4.51 -23.46 9.79
C ALA A 12 4.77 -23.08 8.32
N TYR A 13 4.95 -24.07 7.44
CA TYR A 13 5.11 -23.85 6.02
C TYR A 13 3.88 -23.17 5.39
N PHE A 14 2.69 -23.72 5.62
CA PHE A 14 1.44 -23.13 5.10
C PHE A 14 1.16 -21.73 5.67
N THR A 15 1.50 -21.50 6.92
CA THR A 15 1.38 -20.17 7.53
C THR A 15 2.31 -19.16 6.87
N ALA A 16 3.53 -19.56 6.52
CA ALA A 16 4.44 -18.69 5.76
C ALA A 16 3.87 -18.36 4.38
N LEU A 17 3.30 -19.34 3.66
CA LEU A 17 2.59 -19.07 2.39
C LEU A 17 1.40 -18.13 2.59
N ALA A 18 0.64 -18.30 3.66
CA ALA A 18 -0.51 -17.44 3.99
C ALA A 18 -0.11 -15.99 4.25
N VAL A 19 0.99 -15.76 4.99
CA VAL A 19 1.56 -14.43 5.23
C VAL A 19 2.01 -13.80 3.91
N THR A 20 2.71 -14.55 3.08
CA THR A 20 3.13 -14.11 1.74
C THR A 20 1.92 -13.73 0.88
N ALA A 21 0.90 -14.57 0.84
CA ALA A 21 -0.34 -14.29 0.12
C ALA A 21 -1.06 -13.04 0.63
N GLY A 22 -1.03 -12.79 1.94
CA GLY A 22 -1.56 -11.57 2.54
C GLY A 22 -0.83 -10.31 2.06
N THR A 23 0.48 -10.37 1.91
CA THR A 23 1.29 -9.27 1.38
C THR A 23 0.98 -9.02 -0.10
N ILE A 24 0.84 -10.08 -0.89
CA ILE A 24 0.47 -9.98 -2.31
C ILE A 24 -0.92 -9.37 -2.46
N GLU A 25 -1.90 -9.83 -1.68
CA GLU A 25 -3.25 -9.26 -1.72
C GLU A 25 -3.26 -7.78 -1.38
N ARG A 26 -2.52 -7.36 -0.34
CA ARG A 26 -2.41 -5.95 0.04
C ARG A 26 -1.87 -5.09 -1.10
N LEU A 27 -0.81 -5.55 -1.78
CA LEU A 27 -0.26 -4.87 -2.93
C LEU A 27 -1.26 -4.80 -4.09
N CYS A 28 -1.93 -5.91 -4.40
CA CYS A 28 -2.93 -5.97 -5.46
C CYS A 28 -4.13 -5.06 -5.19
N VAL A 29 -4.59 -4.99 -3.94
CA VAL A 29 -5.67 -4.08 -3.55
C VAL A 29 -5.26 -2.63 -3.74
N GLU A 30 -4.03 -2.27 -3.35
CA GLU A 30 -3.50 -0.92 -3.57
C GLU A 30 -3.42 -0.57 -5.05
N LEU A 31 -2.86 -1.44 -5.89
CA LEU A 31 -2.81 -1.22 -7.34
C LEU A 31 -4.21 -1.03 -7.95
N ARG A 32 -5.21 -1.78 -7.48
CA ARG A 32 -6.60 -1.59 -7.89
C ARG A 32 -7.15 -0.22 -7.46
N HIS A 33 -6.79 0.27 -6.29
CA HIS A 33 -7.16 1.61 -5.83
C HIS A 33 -6.51 2.70 -6.67
N LEU A 34 -5.22 2.57 -6.97
CA LEU A 34 -4.48 3.52 -7.79
C LEU A 34 -4.97 3.57 -9.26
N GLN A 35 -5.56 2.47 -9.75
CA GLN A 35 -6.08 2.38 -11.13
C GLN A 35 -7.53 2.88 -11.27
N ARG A 36 -8.23 3.23 -10.18
CA ARG A 36 -9.59 3.77 -10.28
C ARG A 36 -9.64 5.02 -11.15
N THR A 37 -10.77 5.25 -11.80
CA THR A 37 -10.99 6.40 -12.72
C THR A 37 -10.70 7.74 -12.05
N GLU A 38 -11.01 7.88 -10.76
CA GLU A 38 -10.83 9.10 -9.99
C GLU A 38 -9.38 9.33 -9.57
N VAL A 39 -8.54 8.29 -9.59
CA VAL A 39 -7.14 8.32 -9.15
C VAL A 39 -6.19 8.26 -10.35
N ARG A 40 -6.23 7.20 -11.13
CA ARG A 40 -5.45 6.99 -12.37
C ARG A 40 -3.94 7.22 -12.23
N GLU A 41 -3.37 6.86 -11.10
CA GLU A 41 -1.93 7.02 -10.83
C GLU A 41 -1.10 5.86 -11.39
N VAL A 42 -1.75 4.70 -11.54
CA VAL A 42 -1.14 3.47 -12.04
C VAL A 42 -2.10 2.75 -12.98
N GLU A 43 -1.59 2.00 -13.93
CA GLU A 43 -2.36 1.17 -14.85
C GLU A 43 -1.61 -0.14 -15.11
N GLU A 44 -2.31 -1.30 -15.03
CA GLU A 44 -1.76 -2.58 -15.51
C GLU A 44 -1.41 -2.49 -16.99
N GLY A 45 -0.27 -3.10 -17.35
CA GLY A 45 0.14 -3.20 -18.75
C GLY A 45 -0.88 -4.00 -19.57
N PHE A 46 -1.36 -3.40 -20.66
CA PHE A 46 -2.23 -4.09 -21.62
C PHE A 46 -1.42 -4.69 -22.77
N GLY A 47 -1.54 -5.98 -22.95
CA GLY A 47 -0.95 -6.67 -24.10
C GLY A 47 -1.57 -6.23 -25.44
N LYS A 48 -0.81 -6.30 -26.53
CA LYS A 48 -1.35 -6.05 -27.88
C LYS A 48 -2.53 -6.99 -28.14
N GLY A 49 -3.73 -6.43 -28.41
CA GLY A 49 -4.95 -7.18 -28.67
C GLY A 49 -5.77 -7.58 -27.45
N GLN A 50 -5.33 -7.27 -26.24
CA GLN A 50 -6.12 -7.50 -25.04
C GLN A 50 -7.34 -6.57 -25.00
N LYS A 51 -8.54 -7.16 -24.87
CA LYS A 51 -9.79 -6.40 -24.72
C LYS A 51 -10.07 -6.18 -23.22
N GLY A 52 -10.17 -4.93 -22.81
CA GLY A 52 -10.49 -4.60 -21.42
C GLY A 52 -11.97 -4.80 -21.06
N SER A 53 -12.84 -4.66 -22.04
CA SER A 53 -14.30 -4.83 -21.91
C SER A 53 -14.91 -5.17 -23.26
N SER A 54 -15.97 -5.99 -23.28
CA SER A 54 -16.76 -6.26 -24.48
C SER A 54 -17.66 -5.10 -24.90
N ALA A 55 -18.05 -4.23 -23.97
CA ALA A 55 -19.00 -3.15 -24.19
C ALA A 55 -18.33 -1.76 -24.30
N MET A 56 -17.24 -1.53 -23.56
CA MET A 56 -16.54 -0.24 -23.53
C MET A 56 -15.08 -0.41 -23.95
N PRO A 57 -14.68 -0.06 -25.18
CA PRO A 57 -13.33 -0.33 -25.70
C PRO A 57 -12.19 0.35 -24.93
N HIS A 58 -12.48 1.47 -24.24
CA HIS A 58 -11.51 2.23 -23.44
C HIS A 58 -11.38 1.73 -22.01
N LYS A 59 -12.27 0.84 -21.54
CA LYS A 59 -12.27 0.35 -20.15
C LYS A 59 -11.11 -0.64 -19.95
N LYS A 60 -10.24 -0.32 -19.04
CA LYS A 60 -9.11 -1.14 -18.62
C LYS A 60 -9.31 -1.55 -17.17
N ASN A 61 -9.66 -2.80 -16.94
CA ASN A 61 -9.84 -3.36 -15.59
C ASN A 61 -8.50 -3.90 -15.06
N PRO A 62 -8.24 -3.82 -13.75
CA PRO A 62 -7.06 -4.42 -13.10
C PRO A 62 -7.22 -5.94 -12.93
N ILE A 63 -7.33 -6.67 -14.06
CA ILE A 63 -7.70 -8.09 -14.09
C ILE A 63 -6.67 -8.96 -13.38
N SER A 64 -5.36 -8.62 -13.49
CA SER A 64 -4.32 -9.40 -12.84
C SER A 64 -4.37 -9.22 -11.33
N ALA A 65 -4.49 -7.99 -10.85
CA ALA A 65 -4.61 -7.70 -9.43
C ALA A 65 -5.90 -8.29 -8.83
N GLU A 66 -7.03 -8.22 -9.54
CA GLU A 66 -8.29 -8.85 -9.11
C GLU A 66 -8.16 -10.36 -8.95
N ASN A 67 -7.56 -11.02 -9.93
CA ASN A 67 -7.33 -12.46 -9.91
C ASN A 67 -6.43 -12.87 -8.74
N MET A 68 -5.28 -12.20 -8.56
CA MET A 68 -4.35 -12.50 -7.46
C MET A 68 -4.95 -12.22 -6.09
N THR A 69 -5.78 -11.18 -5.95
CA THR A 69 -6.55 -10.92 -4.73
C THR A 69 -7.44 -12.11 -4.37
N GLY A 70 -8.12 -12.71 -5.35
CA GLY A 70 -8.96 -13.89 -5.15
C GLY A 70 -8.15 -15.14 -4.77
N LEU A 71 -7.08 -15.42 -5.49
CA LEU A 71 -6.22 -16.60 -5.26
C LEU A 71 -5.51 -16.56 -3.91
N SER A 72 -5.11 -15.37 -3.46
CA SER A 72 -4.52 -15.16 -2.13
C SER A 72 -5.41 -15.64 -0.99
N ARG A 73 -6.73 -15.56 -1.15
CA ARG A 73 -7.70 -16.04 -0.16
C ARG A 73 -7.66 -17.57 -0.04
N LEU A 74 -7.53 -18.28 -1.17
CA LEU A 74 -7.42 -19.75 -1.18
C LEU A 74 -6.16 -20.22 -0.46
N ILE A 75 -5.02 -19.58 -0.73
CA ILE A 75 -3.76 -19.91 -0.06
C ILE A 75 -3.89 -19.73 1.46
N ARG A 76 -4.54 -18.66 1.92
CA ARG A 76 -4.77 -18.44 3.37
C ARG A 76 -5.73 -19.44 3.99
N THR A 77 -6.80 -19.80 3.31
CA THR A 77 -7.75 -20.78 3.85
C THR A 77 -7.15 -22.17 3.95
N ASN A 78 -6.28 -22.55 3.03
CA ASN A 78 -5.56 -23.82 3.09
C ASN A 78 -4.60 -23.90 4.30
N ALA A 79 -4.06 -22.77 4.76
CA ALA A 79 -3.25 -22.74 5.98
C ALA A 79 -4.06 -23.10 7.23
N LEU A 80 -5.34 -22.74 7.30
CA LEU A 80 -6.21 -23.15 8.39
C LEU A 80 -6.35 -24.67 8.44
N ALA A 81 -6.57 -25.32 7.31
CA ALA A 81 -6.65 -26.79 7.24
C ALA A 81 -5.34 -27.45 7.68
N ALA A 82 -4.18 -26.86 7.36
CA ALA A 82 -2.89 -27.34 7.83
C ALA A 82 -2.71 -27.20 9.36
N LEU A 83 -3.26 -26.14 9.96
CA LEU A 83 -3.26 -25.94 11.40
C LEU A 83 -4.14 -26.98 12.12
N GLU A 84 -5.31 -27.29 11.56
CA GLU A 84 -6.21 -28.32 12.09
C GLU A 84 -5.59 -29.73 12.03
N ASN A 85 -4.72 -30.00 11.08
CA ASN A 85 -4.02 -31.27 10.93
C ASN A 85 -2.98 -31.58 12.00
N GLN A 86 -2.67 -30.64 12.92
CA GLN A 86 -1.73 -30.88 14.01
C GLN A 86 -2.28 -31.83 15.07
N ALA A 87 -3.59 -31.83 15.30
CA ALA A 87 -4.24 -32.75 16.23
C ALA A 87 -4.23 -34.17 15.68
N LEU A 88 -3.60 -35.05 16.40
CA LEU A 88 -3.50 -36.48 16.06
C LEU A 88 -4.30 -37.31 17.07
N TRP A 89 -4.89 -38.42 16.63
CA TRP A 89 -5.44 -39.43 17.51
C TRP A 89 -4.31 -40.34 17.99
N HIS A 90 -3.98 -40.29 19.29
CA HIS A 90 -2.83 -40.92 19.88
C HIS A 90 -1.52 -40.51 19.20
N GLU A 91 -0.71 -41.48 18.80
CA GLU A 91 0.58 -41.23 18.15
C GLU A 91 0.51 -41.18 16.65
N ARG A 92 -0.61 -41.60 16.06
CA ARG A 92 -0.82 -41.62 14.59
C ARG A 92 -2.28 -41.42 14.26
N ASP A 93 -2.50 -40.57 13.26
CA ASP A 93 -3.80 -40.37 12.64
C ASP A 93 -3.59 -40.28 11.11
N ILE A 94 -4.58 -40.72 10.35
CA ILE A 94 -4.56 -40.64 8.89
C ILE A 94 -5.57 -39.59 8.35
N SER A 95 -6.33 -38.92 9.23
CA SER A 95 -7.29 -37.89 8.84
C SER A 95 -6.64 -36.75 8.08
N HIS A 96 -5.40 -36.36 8.46
CA HIS A 96 -4.63 -35.36 7.76
C HIS A 96 -4.26 -35.72 6.30
N SER A 97 -4.14 -37.01 5.99
CA SER A 97 -3.69 -37.46 4.66
C SER A 97 -4.63 -37.03 3.54
N SER A 98 -5.93 -37.12 3.73
CA SER A 98 -6.94 -36.69 2.75
C SER A 98 -6.90 -35.18 2.52
N VAL A 99 -6.68 -34.40 3.57
CA VAL A 99 -6.56 -32.93 3.52
C VAL A 99 -5.28 -32.52 2.79
N GLU A 100 -4.15 -33.11 3.17
CA GLU A 100 -2.84 -32.79 2.61
C GLU A 100 -2.74 -33.06 1.09
N ARG A 101 -3.44 -34.07 0.60
CA ARG A 101 -3.53 -34.35 -0.84
C ARG A 101 -4.14 -33.21 -1.65
N VAL A 102 -4.96 -32.40 -1.03
CA VAL A 102 -5.59 -31.23 -1.65
C VAL A 102 -4.75 -29.98 -1.40
N ILE A 103 -4.51 -29.66 -0.13
CA ILE A 103 -3.93 -28.35 0.22
C ILE A 103 -2.46 -28.21 -0.19
N MET A 104 -1.66 -29.31 -0.18
CA MET A 104 -0.24 -29.22 -0.54
C MET A 104 -0.03 -28.86 -2.00
N PRO A 105 -0.50 -29.64 -2.99
CA PRO A 105 -0.32 -29.26 -4.38
C PRO A 105 -1.02 -27.94 -4.72
N ASP A 106 -2.21 -27.72 -4.21
CA ASP A 106 -3.01 -26.55 -4.51
C ASP A 106 -2.30 -25.26 -4.04
N SER A 107 -1.88 -25.21 -2.79
CA SER A 107 -1.21 -24.02 -2.24
C SER A 107 0.14 -23.73 -2.88
N THR A 108 0.93 -24.75 -3.20
CA THR A 108 2.24 -24.57 -3.84
C THR A 108 2.09 -24.10 -5.28
N ILE A 109 1.19 -24.70 -6.04
CA ILE A 109 0.89 -24.29 -7.42
C ILE A 109 0.33 -22.88 -7.46
N LEU A 110 -0.63 -22.56 -6.58
CA LEU A 110 -1.21 -21.21 -6.51
C LEU A 110 -0.18 -20.16 -6.13
N THR A 111 0.69 -20.47 -5.17
CA THR A 111 1.73 -19.52 -4.73
C THR A 111 2.71 -19.24 -5.87
N ASP A 112 3.20 -20.27 -6.54
CA ASP A 112 4.09 -20.13 -7.70
C ASP A 112 3.44 -19.30 -8.81
N TYR A 113 2.20 -19.65 -9.17
CA TYR A 113 1.44 -18.92 -10.18
C TYR A 113 1.25 -17.44 -9.83
N VAL A 114 0.85 -17.15 -8.59
CA VAL A 114 0.59 -15.77 -8.14
C VAL A 114 1.89 -14.94 -8.13
N LEU A 115 3.01 -15.51 -7.67
CA LEU A 115 4.31 -14.84 -7.70
C LEU A 115 4.77 -14.53 -9.12
N HIS A 116 4.70 -15.48 -10.04
CA HIS A 116 5.02 -15.25 -11.45
C HIS A 116 4.12 -14.18 -12.08
N ARG A 117 2.84 -14.23 -11.77
CA ARG A 117 1.89 -13.24 -12.28
C ARG A 117 2.14 -11.85 -11.72
N LEU A 118 2.52 -11.77 -10.44
CA LEU A 118 2.89 -10.51 -9.80
C LEU A 118 4.13 -9.88 -10.44
N CYS A 119 5.19 -10.67 -10.69
CA CYS A 119 6.38 -10.19 -11.40
C CYS A 119 6.02 -9.57 -12.76
N ARG A 120 5.23 -10.29 -13.57
CA ARG A 120 4.79 -9.77 -14.88
C ARG A 120 3.94 -8.51 -14.78
N LEU A 121 3.08 -8.43 -13.76
CA LEU A 121 2.28 -7.24 -13.52
C LEU A 121 3.17 -6.04 -13.22
N LEU A 122 4.15 -6.20 -12.32
CA LEU A 122 5.06 -5.13 -11.92
C LEU A 122 5.97 -4.69 -13.07
N GLU A 123 6.50 -5.63 -13.86
CA GLU A 123 7.30 -5.34 -15.06
C GLU A 123 6.53 -4.55 -16.12
N GLY A 124 5.24 -4.82 -16.25
CA GLY A 124 4.36 -4.14 -17.20
C GLY A 124 3.62 -2.91 -16.65
N LEU A 125 3.85 -2.55 -15.39
CA LEU A 125 3.12 -1.49 -14.73
C LEU A 125 3.44 -0.12 -15.35
N ARG A 126 2.40 0.65 -15.65
CA ARG A 126 2.52 2.02 -16.12
C ARG A 126 2.25 2.97 -14.96
N ILE A 127 3.22 3.79 -14.64
CA ILE A 127 3.12 4.83 -13.61
C ILE A 127 2.83 6.15 -14.31
N MET A 128 1.93 6.96 -13.73
CA MET A 128 1.46 8.24 -14.27
C MET A 128 1.79 9.39 -13.30
N PRO A 129 3.06 9.87 -13.29
CA PRO A 129 3.48 10.90 -12.33
C PRO A 129 2.68 12.20 -12.41
N GLU A 130 2.20 12.54 -13.60
CA GLU A 130 1.38 13.74 -13.82
C GLU A 130 0.05 13.66 -13.06
N ASN A 131 -0.59 12.48 -13.06
CA ASN A 131 -1.82 12.27 -12.30
C ASN A 131 -1.55 12.27 -10.79
N MET A 132 -0.42 11.70 -10.34
CA MET A 132 0.00 11.76 -8.94
C MET A 132 0.17 13.21 -8.48
N ALA A 133 0.86 14.03 -9.27
CA ALA A 133 1.03 15.45 -8.97
C ALA A 133 -0.32 16.18 -8.89
N HIS A 134 -1.19 15.95 -9.89
CA HIS A 134 -2.54 16.51 -9.90
C HIS A 134 -3.36 16.11 -8.66
N ASN A 135 -3.34 14.84 -8.27
CA ASN A 135 -4.06 14.36 -7.09
C ASN A 135 -3.52 14.98 -5.79
N MET A 136 -2.22 15.19 -5.69
CA MET A 136 -1.63 15.93 -4.57
C MET A 136 -2.17 17.37 -4.51
N GLU A 137 -2.26 18.05 -5.65
CA GLU A 137 -2.79 19.41 -5.76
C GLU A 137 -4.27 19.52 -5.36
N CYS A 138 -5.07 18.46 -5.58
CA CYS A 138 -6.48 18.40 -5.18
C CYS A 138 -6.69 18.56 -3.66
N SER A 139 -5.66 18.36 -2.86
CA SER A 139 -5.66 18.64 -1.41
C SER A 139 -5.36 20.10 -1.06
N PHE A 140 -5.16 20.97 -2.05
CA PHE A 140 -4.79 22.37 -1.89
C PHE A 140 -3.52 22.60 -1.06
N GLY A 141 -2.63 21.60 -0.99
CA GLY A 141 -1.41 21.64 -0.18
C GLY A 141 -1.62 21.39 1.31
N LEU A 142 -2.79 20.93 1.74
CA LEU A 142 -3.11 20.68 3.16
C LEU A 142 -2.23 19.59 3.80
N TYR A 143 -1.61 18.72 3.02
CA TYR A 143 -0.65 17.73 3.52
C TYR A 143 0.61 18.38 4.15
N PHE A 144 0.88 19.64 3.87
CA PHE A 144 1.94 20.40 4.53
C PHE A 144 1.57 20.97 5.91
N SER A 145 0.31 20.88 6.34
CA SER A 145 -0.18 21.49 7.58
C SER A 145 0.62 21.09 8.83
N GLN A 146 1.06 19.83 8.90
CA GLN A 146 1.90 19.36 10.00
C GLN A 146 3.28 20.04 10.00
N ARG A 147 3.87 20.29 8.84
CA ARG A 147 5.17 20.97 8.75
C ARG A 147 5.07 22.40 9.24
N VAL A 148 4.02 23.10 8.84
CA VAL A 148 3.74 24.47 9.32
C VAL A 148 3.57 24.48 10.83
N LEU A 149 2.79 23.53 11.38
CA LEU A 149 2.60 23.38 12.82
C LEU A 149 3.95 23.17 13.55
N THR A 150 4.79 22.28 13.06
CA THR A 150 6.09 22.00 13.65
C THR A 150 7.00 23.22 13.60
N ALA A 151 7.08 23.91 12.48
CA ALA A 151 7.89 25.12 12.33
C ALA A 151 7.45 26.24 13.29
N LEU A 152 6.13 26.41 13.49
CA LEU A 152 5.62 27.39 14.47
C LEU A 152 6.01 27.01 15.91
N ILE A 153 5.94 25.74 16.27
CA ILE A 153 6.37 25.27 17.61
C ILE A 153 7.87 25.53 17.82
N GLU A 154 8.69 25.35 16.80
CA GLU A 154 10.13 25.62 16.85
C GLU A 154 10.46 27.09 17.08
N THR A 155 9.55 28.02 16.77
CA THR A 155 9.68 29.45 17.15
C THR A 155 9.38 29.73 18.61
N GLY A 156 9.02 28.72 19.41
CA GLY A 156 8.70 28.83 20.83
C GLY A 156 7.21 29.06 21.15
N ILE A 157 6.33 29.00 20.16
CA ILE A 157 4.88 29.08 20.37
C ILE A 157 4.37 27.81 21.04
N PRO A 158 3.49 27.90 22.06
CA PRO A 158 2.83 26.72 22.61
C PRO A 158 2.08 25.95 21.55
N ARG A 159 2.20 24.61 21.56
CA ARG A 159 1.58 23.72 20.56
C ARG A 159 0.10 24.02 20.32
N GLN A 160 -0.65 24.32 21.36
CA GLN A 160 -2.09 24.59 21.26
C GLN A 160 -2.39 25.88 20.48
N GLU A 161 -1.60 26.92 20.68
CA GLU A 161 -1.72 28.19 19.94
C GLU A 161 -1.33 27.98 18.46
N ALA A 162 -0.19 27.36 18.21
CA ALA A 162 0.23 27.02 16.85
C ALA A 162 -0.82 26.16 16.12
N TYR A 163 -1.43 25.21 16.82
CA TYR A 163 -2.50 24.37 16.26
C TYR A 163 -3.70 25.19 15.80
N VAL A 164 -4.17 26.13 16.62
CA VAL A 164 -5.32 27.00 16.27
C VAL A 164 -5.01 27.86 15.04
N MET A 165 -3.79 28.41 14.95
CA MET A 165 -3.37 29.22 13.80
C MET A 165 -3.39 28.40 12.51
N VAL A 166 -2.82 27.18 12.53
CA VAL A 166 -2.77 26.30 11.38
C VAL A 166 -4.17 25.80 11.01
N GLN A 167 -4.97 25.37 11.99
CA GLN A 167 -6.32 24.86 11.78
C GLN A 167 -7.23 25.88 11.11
N ARG A 168 -7.23 27.12 11.56
CA ARG A 168 -8.03 28.21 10.96
C ARG A 168 -7.75 28.37 9.47
N ASN A 169 -6.48 28.35 9.07
CA ASN A 169 -6.07 28.46 7.67
C ASN A 169 -6.37 27.17 6.87
N ALA A 170 -6.18 26.01 7.50
CA ALA A 170 -6.50 24.73 6.87
C ALA A 170 -8.00 24.58 6.59
N MET A 171 -8.86 24.94 7.53
CA MET A 171 -10.31 24.92 7.33
C MET A 171 -10.75 25.89 6.25
N LYS A 172 -10.18 27.11 6.25
CA LYS A 172 -10.44 28.09 5.19
C LYS A 172 -10.02 27.55 3.82
N SER A 173 -8.84 26.94 3.71
CA SER A 173 -8.38 26.31 2.47
C SER A 173 -9.37 25.24 1.99
N TRP A 174 -9.80 24.37 2.89
CA TRP A 174 -10.74 23.29 2.58
C TRP A 174 -12.10 23.79 2.08
N GLU A 175 -12.65 24.82 2.74
CA GLU A 175 -13.95 25.40 2.40
C GLU A 175 -13.92 26.25 1.13
N THR A 176 -12.88 27.05 0.93
CA THR A 176 -12.79 28.00 -0.17
C THR A 176 -12.00 27.47 -1.37
N ARG A 177 -11.35 26.30 -1.25
CA ARG A 177 -10.45 25.71 -2.25
C ARG A 177 -9.26 26.60 -2.62
N GLN A 178 -8.89 27.52 -1.75
CA GLN A 178 -7.68 28.33 -1.90
C GLN A 178 -6.44 27.53 -1.47
N PRO A 179 -5.29 27.69 -2.16
CA PRO A 179 -4.07 27.01 -1.79
C PRO A 179 -3.67 27.32 -0.35
N PHE A 180 -3.49 26.28 0.46
CA PHE A 180 -3.09 26.39 1.87
C PHE A 180 -1.77 27.17 2.04
N PRO A 181 -0.72 26.97 1.21
CA PRO A 181 0.51 27.76 1.29
C PRO A 181 0.29 29.27 1.16
N GLU A 182 -0.64 29.70 0.30
CA GLU A 182 -0.95 31.12 0.11
C GLU A 182 -1.66 31.71 1.32
N LEU A 183 -2.59 30.96 1.91
CA LEU A 183 -3.27 31.38 3.14
C LEU A 183 -2.30 31.51 4.32
N ILE A 184 -1.39 30.55 4.47
CA ILE A 184 -0.35 30.61 5.52
C ILE A 184 0.56 31.83 5.32
N LYS A 185 0.96 32.10 4.08
CA LYS A 185 1.80 33.26 3.75
C LYS A 185 1.07 34.60 3.96
N ALA A 186 -0.23 34.62 3.72
CA ALA A 186 -1.06 35.83 3.90
C ALA A 186 -1.47 36.05 5.35
N ASP A 187 -1.33 35.09 6.25
CA ASP A 187 -1.66 35.25 7.67
C ASP A 187 -0.58 36.07 8.41
N PRO A 188 -0.89 37.31 8.88
CA PRO A 188 0.12 38.18 9.49
C PRO A 188 0.72 37.58 10.77
N GLU A 189 -0.06 36.79 11.51
CA GLU A 189 0.35 36.23 12.78
C GLU A 189 1.38 35.09 12.55
N ILE A 190 1.21 34.33 11.50
CA ILE A 190 2.15 33.28 11.09
C ILE A 190 3.36 33.89 10.37
N ASN A 191 3.11 34.81 9.44
CA ASN A 191 4.16 35.41 8.64
C ASN A 191 5.17 36.22 9.48
N SER A 192 4.72 36.86 10.57
CA SER A 192 5.63 37.57 11.48
C SER A 192 6.58 36.65 12.27
N ARG A 193 6.33 35.35 12.29
CA ARG A 193 7.06 34.38 13.12
C ARG A 193 7.99 33.46 12.33
N LEU A 194 7.73 33.30 11.06
CA LEU A 194 8.52 32.43 10.18
C LEU A 194 9.39 33.29 9.24
N SER A 195 10.65 32.92 9.10
CA SER A 195 11.54 33.58 8.15
C SER A 195 11.19 33.20 6.70
N GLU A 196 11.57 34.02 5.72
CA GLU A 196 11.40 33.71 4.30
C GLU A 196 12.09 32.39 3.90
N GLU A 197 13.24 32.10 4.45
CA GLU A 197 13.99 30.86 4.23
C GLU A 197 13.19 29.65 4.75
N THR A 198 12.60 29.74 5.94
CA THR A 198 11.73 28.72 6.50
C THR A 198 10.51 28.49 5.59
N PHE A 199 9.87 29.57 5.15
CA PHE A 199 8.73 29.47 4.23
C PHE A 199 9.08 28.75 2.92
N ALA A 200 10.22 29.05 2.32
CA ALA A 200 10.66 28.41 1.08
C ALA A 200 10.81 26.90 1.22
N GLY A 201 11.27 26.44 2.40
CA GLY A 201 11.45 25.00 2.67
C GLY A 201 10.18 24.27 3.12
N LEU A 202 9.14 24.96 3.64
CA LEU A 202 7.97 24.31 4.24
C LEU A 202 7.12 23.53 3.24
N PHE A 203 7.03 24.01 2.02
CA PHE A 203 6.11 23.50 0.99
C PHE A 203 6.82 22.68 -0.09
N ASP A 204 7.98 22.12 0.24
CA ASP A 204 8.71 21.20 -0.62
C ASP A 204 8.31 19.75 -0.31
N PRO A 205 7.67 19.01 -1.25
CA PRO A 205 7.32 17.61 -1.08
C PRO A 205 8.53 16.69 -0.94
N GLN A 206 9.71 17.08 -1.45
CA GLN A 206 10.94 16.30 -1.33
C GLN A 206 11.38 16.09 0.13
N PHE A 207 10.95 16.95 1.01
CA PHE A 207 11.18 16.76 2.44
C PHE A 207 10.68 15.42 2.98
N TYR A 208 9.57 14.92 2.48
CA TYR A 208 9.01 13.63 2.91
C TYR A 208 9.79 12.43 2.38
N LEU A 209 10.56 12.62 1.32
CA LEU A 209 11.37 11.58 0.68
C LEU A 209 12.83 11.55 1.16
N ARG A 210 13.23 12.43 2.08
CA ARG A 210 14.63 12.59 2.54
C ARG A 210 15.30 11.32 3.10
N HIS A 211 14.52 10.34 3.53
CA HIS A 211 15.00 9.07 4.08
C HIS A 211 14.78 7.86 3.15
N GLU A 212 14.28 8.10 1.94
CA GLU A 212 13.99 7.02 0.97
C GLU A 212 15.25 6.21 0.67
N GLY A 213 16.36 6.87 0.38
CA GLY A 213 17.64 6.20 0.09
C GLY A 213 18.14 5.33 1.24
N ASP A 214 18.02 5.80 2.48
CA ASP A 214 18.42 5.03 3.67
C ASP A 214 17.55 3.78 3.87
N ILE A 215 16.24 3.90 3.59
CA ILE A 215 15.29 2.78 3.70
C ILE A 215 15.61 1.73 2.62
N LEU A 216 15.77 2.15 1.37
CA LEU A 216 16.09 1.25 0.27
C LEU A 216 17.43 0.55 0.48
N LYS A 217 18.43 1.29 0.96
CA LYS A 217 19.75 0.72 1.27
C LYS A 217 19.66 -0.40 2.31
N ARG A 218 18.90 -0.22 3.40
CA ARG A 218 18.69 -1.26 4.42
C ARG A 218 18.02 -2.52 3.90
N VAL A 219 17.18 -2.40 2.86
CA VAL A 219 16.43 -3.55 2.32
C VAL A 219 17.23 -4.32 1.27
N PHE A 220 18.08 -3.64 0.50
CA PHE A 220 18.72 -4.24 -0.66
C PHE A 220 20.24 -4.41 -0.56
N GLU A 221 20.89 -3.77 0.43
CA GLU A 221 22.35 -3.81 0.59
C GLU A 221 22.81 -4.58 1.85
N GLU A 222 21.89 -5.12 2.69
CA GLU A 222 22.16 -6.09 3.75
C GLU A 222 21.90 -7.52 3.24
#